data_b546897aecd9238f13b1d1edfd8156bd
#
_entry.id   b546897aecd9238f13b1d1edfd8156bd
#
_cell.length_a   1.000
_cell.length_b   1.000
_cell.length_c   1.000
_cell.angle_alpha   90.00
_cell.angle_beta   90.00
_cell.angle_gamma   90.00
#
_symmetry.space_group_name_H-M   'P 1'
#
loop_
_entity.id
_entity.type
_entity.pdbx_description
1 polymer ?
#
loop_
_entity_poly.entity_id
_entity_poly.type
_entity_poly.pdbx_seq_one_letter_code
_entity_poly.pdbx_strand_id
1 'polypeptide(L)'
;LGERKGIIDIWLFSGRFVILWGMARQDIQNKKLMRSTLAVSAPTLLSRILGYVRDMLQAFYLGTSRSADAFTIAYVIPNLLRRLTGEGAMTAAFIPVFTEIKEKERREDLWRFANSFLFNLTMVMALLMVIGIVIAPFLVKIIAIGFKDFQGKWELTIVLTRIMFPYIFLISLAALAMAILNSYKKFFVPAFTPVLFNLAIITMAVVFADKFEEPAYVFALGVVIGGVLQLGFQIPFLWKQGMRFKPSLDFKHPAIRKVGRLMIPGIFGVGISQINFAISRMIASVLEEGSVSSLYYASRVQELTLGLFSIALAIALLPAFSELAAHEDTEGMKRTLAFSLKLISLVTFPAAAGLFILNSPIIQVLYERGIFDELSTAMSASCLLFFSFGLPFISGAKILAPAFYSLKDTRTPVVVAFFVMLSYIGLSFILMKPLRVGGIALALSLSSVLNFALLFVLLQRKIGPIKKKDIIVSAGKSLIFTAAMAGMVRVFIDRFNFENLPFVEQLGVLLASIAIGILVYVLLHLFFNHEDLRILTNVFSKEKIMKDSD
;
A
#
# COMPACT_ATOMS: atom_id res chain seq x y z
N LEU A 1 14.40 6.42 -69.65
CA LEU A 1 13.45 7.16 -68.75
C LEU A 1 12.32 6.26 -68.18
N GLY A 2 12.19 5.02 -68.69
CA GLY A 2 11.18 4.05 -68.22
C GLY A 2 11.58 3.21 -66.99
N GLU A 3 12.84 2.92 -66.77
CA GLU A 3 13.31 2.04 -65.69
C GLU A 3 13.46 2.72 -64.32
N ARG A 4 13.55 4.06 -64.26
CA ARG A 4 13.64 4.77 -62.96
C ARG A 4 12.30 4.92 -62.22
N LYS A 5 11.15 4.81 -62.89
CA LYS A 5 9.83 4.87 -62.22
C LYS A 5 9.50 3.63 -61.44
N GLY A 6 9.90 2.44 -61.93
CA GLY A 6 9.63 1.18 -61.26
C GLY A 6 10.37 0.98 -59.94
N ILE A 7 11.60 1.52 -59.82
CA ILE A 7 12.43 1.41 -58.62
C ILE A 7 11.93 2.35 -57.51
N ILE A 8 11.42 3.53 -57.86
CA ILE A 8 10.85 4.50 -56.91
C ILE A 8 9.52 3.97 -56.34
N ASP A 9 8.69 3.33 -57.14
CA ASP A 9 7.43 2.74 -56.65
C ASP A 9 7.63 1.53 -55.75
N ILE A 10 8.68 0.71 -55.97
CA ILE A 10 9.04 -0.41 -55.08
C ILE A 10 9.58 0.13 -53.75
N TRP A 11 10.35 1.21 -53.75
CA TRP A 11 10.85 1.85 -52.52
C TRP A 11 9.73 2.52 -51.70
N LEU A 12 8.78 3.17 -52.32
CA LEU A 12 7.61 3.75 -51.66
C LEU A 12 6.65 2.71 -51.11
N PHE A 13 6.51 1.58 -51.81
CA PHE A 13 5.69 0.45 -51.34
C PHE A 13 6.34 -0.27 -50.16
N SER A 14 7.66 -0.51 -50.17
CA SER A 14 8.39 -1.12 -49.04
C SER A 14 8.42 -0.20 -47.81
N GLY A 15 8.61 1.13 -48.00
CA GLY A 15 8.55 2.10 -46.90
C GLY A 15 7.17 2.17 -46.24
N ARG A 16 6.09 2.20 -47.04
CA ARG A 16 4.71 2.17 -46.51
C ARG A 16 4.39 0.84 -45.80
N PHE A 17 4.89 -0.28 -46.31
CA PHE A 17 4.70 -1.58 -45.66
C PHE A 17 5.43 -1.69 -44.33
N VAL A 18 6.65 -1.15 -44.23
CA VAL A 18 7.44 -1.08 -42.98
C VAL A 18 6.75 -0.17 -41.94
N ILE A 19 6.22 0.98 -42.38
CA ILE A 19 5.49 1.89 -41.49
C ILE A 19 4.18 1.26 -41.02
N LEU A 20 3.37 0.67 -41.91
CA LEU A 20 2.13 -0.02 -41.56
C LEU A 20 2.41 -1.25 -40.67
N TRP A 21 3.47 -1.98 -40.90
CA TRP A 21 3.88 -3.11 -40.07
C TRP A 21 4.40 -2.66 -38.70
N GLY A 22 5.10 -1.54 -38.62
CA GLY A 22 5.52 -0.87 -37.40
C GLY A 22 4.30 -0.41 -36.58
N MET A 23 3.34 0.27 -37.19
CA MET A 23 2.10 0.71 -36.54
C MET A 23 1.25 -0.48 -36.07
N ALA A 24 1.08 -1.51 -36.89
CA ALA A 24 0.36 -2.73 -36.50
C ALA A 24 1.06 -3.46 -35.34
N ARG A 25 2.38 -3.49 -35.31
CA ARG A 25 3.18 -4.08 -34.22
C ARG A 25 3.04 -3.27 -32.92
N GLN A 26 3.01 -1.95 -33.03
CA GLN A 26 2.81 -1.03 -31.90
C GLN A 26 1.39 -1.15 -31.33
N ASP A 27 0.37 -1.27 -32.18
CA ASP A 27 -1.02 -1.52 -31.78
C ASP A 27 -1.20 -2.88 -31.08
N ILE A 28 -0.55 -3.92 -31.57
CA ILE A 28 -0.56 -5.25 -30.93
C ILE A 28 0.14 -5.20 -29.58
N GLN A 29 1.25 -4.47 -29.48
CA GLN A 29 2.00 -4.32 -28.25
C GLN A 29 1.22 -3.49 -27.22
N ASN A 30 0.55 -2.41 -27.65
CA ASN A 30 -0.35 -1.60 -26.82
C ASN A 30 -1.56 -2.39 -26.33
N LYS A 31 -2.20 -3.20 -27.20
CA LYS A 31 -3.30 -4.10 -26.81
C LYS A 31 -2.85 -5.17 -25.81
N LYS A 32 -1.66 -5.74 -25.97
CA LYS A 32 -1.09 -6.70 -25.00
C LYS A 32 -0.79 -6.03 -23.65
N LEU A 33 -0.21 -4.83 -23.68
CA LEU A 33 0.07 -4.06 -22.47
C LEU A 33 -1.23 -3.71 -21.73
N MET A 34 -2.25 -3.21 -22.45
CA MET A 34 -3.55 -2.88 -21.87
C MET A 34 -4.24 -4.12 -21.26
N ARG A 35 -4.22 -5.27 -21.94
CA ARG A 35 -4.73 -6.54 -21.38
C ARG A 35 -3.98 -6.96 -20.13
N SER A 36 -2.66 -6.84 -20.10
CA SER A 36 -1.85 -7.16 -18.92
C SER A 36 -2.15 -6.21 -17.75
N THR A 37 -2.32 -4.92 -18.03
CA THR A 37 -2.68 -3.92 -17.03
C THR A 37 -4.07 -4.21 -16.44
N LEU A 38 -5.07 -4.46 -17.27
CA LEU A 38 -6.42 -4.82 -16.82
C LEU A 38 -6.43 -6.14 -16.03
N ALA A 39 -5.63 -7.12 -16.44
CA ALA A 39 -5.50 -8.40 -15.76
C ALA A 39 -4.93 -8.28 -14.33
N VAL A 40 -4.20 -7.22 -14.03
CA VAL A 40 -3.70 -6.92 -12.68
C VAL A 40 -4.63 -5.97 -11.94
N SER A 41 -5.12 -4.91 -12.61
CA SER A 41 -5.90 -3.85 -11.97
C SER A 41 -7.26 -4.32 -11.46
N ALA A 42 -7.97 -5.15 -12.24
CA ALA A 42 -9.30 -5.63 -11.84
C ALA A 42 -9.27 -6.53 -10.59
N PRO A 43 -8.40 -7.57 -10.49
CA PRO A 43 -8.25 -8.34 -9.26
C PRO A 43 -7.77 -7.49 -8.08
N THR A 44 -6.88 -6.52 -8.32
CA THR A 44 -6.38 -5.63 -7.27
C THR A 44 -7.50 -4.76 -6.70
N LEU A 45 -8.36 -4.19 -7.56
CA LEU A 45 -9.52 -3.41 -7.12
C LEU A 45 -10.51 -4.28 -6.34
N LEU A 46 -10.83 -5.46 -6.87
CA LEU A 46 -11.72 -6.42 -6.20
C LEU A 46 -11.16 -6.82 -4.81
N SER A 47 -9.86 -7.10 -4.73
CA SER A 47 -9.20 -7.42 -3.45
C SER A 47 -9.27 -6.27 -2.46
N ARG A 48 -9.16 -5.01 -2.92
CA ARG A 48 -9.32 -3.83 -2.04
C ARG A 48 -10.73 -3.73 -1.49
N ILE A 49 -11.75 -3.89 -2.35
CA ILE A 49 -13.15 -3.88 -1.93
C ILE A 49 -13.42 -4.98 -0.89
N LEU A 50 -13.03 -6.22 -1.21
CA LEU A 50 -13.18 -7.34 -0.27
C LEU A 50 -12.38 -7.15 1.02
N GLY A 51 -11.22 -6.50 0.96
CA GLY A 51 -10.45 -6.12 2.13
C GLY A 51 -11.24 -5.20 3.08
N TYR A 52 -12.00 -4.24 2.53
CA TYR A 52 -12.90 -3.40 3.32
C TYR A 52 -14.08 -4.17 3.90
N VAL A 53 -14.71 -5.03 3.11
CA VAL A 53 -15.79 -5.91 3.61
C VAL A 53 -15.29 -6.78 4.77
N ARG A 54 -14.09 -7.35 4.65
CA ARG A 54 -13.45 -8.09 5.74
C ARG A 54 -13.25 -7.23 6.99
N ASP A 55 -12.75 -6.00 6.83
CA ASP A 55 -12.48 -5.09 7.93
C ASP A 55 -13.80 -4.63 8.61
N MET A 56 -14.89 -4.46 7.82
CA MET A 56 -16.25 -4.22 8.34
C MET A 56 -16.76 -5.42 9.16
N LEU A 57 -16.56 -6.64 8.68
CA LEU A 57 -16.95 -7.84 9.43
C LEU A 57 -16.11 -8.01 10.69
N GLN A 58 -14.82 -7.68 10.63
CA GLN A 58 -13.96 -7.67 11.81
C GLN A 58 -14.49 -6.65 12.85
N ALA A 59 -14.87 -5.45 12.41
CA ALA A 59 -15.50 -4.47 13.29
C ALA A 59 -16.83 -4.97 13.85
N PHE A 60 -17.67 -5.57 13.03
CA PHE A 60 -18.98 -6.10 13.44
C PHE A 60 -18.87 -7.18 14.54
N TYR A 61 -17.94 -8.12 14.40
CA TYR A 61 -17.81 -9.26 15.33
C TYR A 61 -16.80 -9.03 16.46
N LEU A 62 -15.83 -8.15 16.29
CA LEU A 62 -14.78 -7.93 17.29
C LEU A 62 -14.80 -6.51 17.90
N GLY A 63 -15.44 -5.52 17.24
CA GLY A 63 -15.46 -4.12 17.69
C GLY A 63 -14.07 -3.55 17.92
N THR A 64 -13.91 -2.80 19.04
CA THR A 64 -12.63 -2.40 19.62
C THR A 64 -12.36 -3.11 20.95
N SER A 65 -12.84 -4.33 21.09
CA SER A 65 -12.71 -5.15 22.29
C SER A 65 -11.30 -5.71 22.48
N ARG A 66 -11.15 -6.38 23.62
CA ARG A 66 -9.99 -7.24 23.94
C ARG A 66 -9.60 -8.15 22.76
N SER A 67 -10.60 -8.77 22.13
CA SER A 67 -10.43 -9.73 21.03
C SER A 67 -9.95 -9.07 19.75
N ALA A 68 -10.44 -7.86 19.43
CA ALA A 68 -9.98 -7.07 18.29
C ALA A 68 -8.51 -6.65 18.44
N ASP A 69 -8.13 -6.19 19.64
CA ASP A 69 -6.76 -5.80 19.93
C ASP A 69 -5.82 -7.02 19.87
N ALA A 70 -6.22 -8.14 20.48
CA ALA A 70 -5.45 -9.38 20.48
C ALA A 70 -5.23 -9.90 19.05
N PHE A 71 -6.29 -9.94 18.23
CA PHE A 71 -6.19 -10.33 16.82
C PHE A 71 -5.31 -9.38 16.02
N THR A 72 -5.47 -8.06 16.20
CA THR A 72 -4.69 -7.05 15.49
C THR A 72 -3.20 -7.18 15.79
N ILE A 73 -2.81 -7.37 17.04
CA ILE A 73 -1.40 -7.61 17.44
C ILE A 73 -0.90 -8.94 16.91
N ALA A 74 -1.66 -10.01 17.08
CA ALA A 74 -1.26 -11.34 16.63
C ALA A 74 -1.04 -11.40 15.11
N TYR A 75 -1.78 -10.60 14.33
CA TYR A 75 -1.64 -10.49 12.88
C TYR A 75 -0.43 -9.64 12.44
N VAL A 76 0.12 -8.77 13.31
CA VAL A 76 1.29 -7.93 12.97
C VAL A 76 2.47 -8.77 12.51
N ILE A 77 2.81 -9.84 13.25
CA ILE A 77 4.00 -10.66 13.00
C ILE A 77 3.91 -11.39 11.65
N PRO A 78 2.83 -12.16 11.35
CA PRO A 78 2.64 -12.79 10.05
C PRO A 78 2.66 -11.78 8.90
N ASN A 79 2.01 -10.64 9.08
CA ASN A 79 1.93 -9.61 8.04
C ASN A 79 3.28 -8.92 7.79
N LEU A 80 4.07 -8.67 8.82
CA LEU A 80 5.42 -8.14 8.70
C LEU A 80 6.32 -9.07 7.89
N LEU A 81 6.34 -10.35 8.24
CA LEU A 81 7.14 -11.33 7.53
C LEU A 81 6.65 -11.55 6.09
N ARG A 82 5.34 -11.52 5.83
CA ARG A 82 4.76 -11.52 4.48
C ARG A 82 5.32 -10.38 3.62
N ARG A 83 5.37 -9.16 4.15
CA ARG A 83 5.91 -8.00 3.43
C ARG A 83 7.41 -8.10 3.20
N LEU A 84 8.15 -8.68 4.14
CA LEU A 84 9.60 -8.90 4.00
C LEU A 84 9.92 -9.99 2.97
N THR A 85 9.22 -11.12 3.00
CA THR A 85 9.52 -12.27 2.15
C THR A 85 8.74 -12.26 0.84
N GLY A 86 7.44 -11.95 0.86
CA GLY A 86 6.53 -12.15 -0.27
C GLY A 86 6.49 -11.01 -1.26
N GLU A 87 6.34 -9.78 -0.79
CA GLU A 87 6.04 -8.63 -1.67
C GLU A 87 7.27 -7.78 -2.01
N GLY A 88 8.41 -7.99 -1.37
CA GLY A 88 9.57 -7.11 -1.52
C GLY A 88 10.84 -7.85 -1.92
N ALA A 89 11.61 -8.29 -0.92
CA ALA A 89 12.98 -8.74 -1.13
C ALA A 89 13.10 -10.01 -1.96
N MET A 90 12.21 -11.01 -1.74
CA MET A 90 12.30 -12.30 -2.45
C MET A 90 11.94 -12.14 -3.93
N THR A 91 10.84 -11.48 -4.25
CA THR A 91 10.39 -11.27 -5.63
C THR A 91 11.43 -10.48 -6.43
N ALA A 92 11.96 -9.39 -5.84
CA ALA A 92 12.99 -8.56 -6.47
C ALA A 92 14.32 -9.32 -6.69
N ALA A 93 14.69 -10.22 -5.79
CA ALA A 93 15.93 -11.00 -5.90
C ALA A 93 15.78 -12.25 -6.79
N PHE A 94 14.63 -12.95 -6.71
CA PHE A 94 14.41 -14.21 -7.40
C PHE A 94 14.14 -14.03 -8.89
N ILE A 95 13.27 -13.08 -9.29
CA ILE A 95 12.84 -12.92 -10.69
C ILE A 95 14.03 -12.70 -11.64
N PRO A 96 14.99 -11.80 -11.38
CA PRO A 96 16.13 -11.62 -12.28
C PRO A 96 16.96 -12.89 -12.47
N VAL A 97 17.26 -13.60 -11.36
CA VAL A 97 18.08 -14.81 -11.40
C VAL A 97 17.34 -15.94 -12.13
N PHE A 98 16.04 -16.13 -11.84
CA PHE A 98 15.22 -17.13 -12.50
C PHE A 98 15.09 -16.85 -14.01
N THR A 99 14.91 -15.57 -14.38
CA THR A 99 14.83 -15.17 -15.79
C THR A 99 16.16 -15.38 -16.51
N GLU A 100 17.28 -15.06 -15.86
CA GLU A 100 18.62 -15.30 -16.42
C GLU A 100 18.84 -16.79 -16.74
N ILE A 101 18.52 -17.69 -15.80
CA ILE A 101 18.61 -19.14 -16.00
C ILE A 101 17.65 -19.61 -17.11
N LYS A 102 16.42 -19.10 -17.11
CA LYS A 102 15.41 -19.42 -18.12
C LYS A 102 15.84 -19.07 -19.55
N GLU A 103 16.59 -17.99 -19.74
CA GLU A 103 17.04 -17.54 -21.07
C GLU A 103 18.38 -18.19 -21.50
N LYS A 104 19.22 -18.59 -20.53
CA LYS A 104 20.58 -19.06 -20.82
C LYS A 104 20.80 -20.56 -20.69
N GLU A 105 19.99 -21.23 -19.88
CA GLU A 105 20.19 -22.63 -19.51
C GLU A 105 19.06 -23.53 -20.06
N ARG A 106 19.27 -24.85 -19.96
CA ARG A 106 18.27 -25.83 -20.36
C ARG A 106 17.08 -25.82 -19.39
N ARG A 107 15.93 -26.20 -19.89
CA ARG A 107 14.68 -26.26 -19.11
C ARG A 107 14.78 -27.16 -17.87
N GLU A 108 15.61 -28.19 -17.93
CA GLU A 108 15.85 -29.11 -16.81
C GLU A 108 16.59 -28.41 -15.67
N ASP A 109 17.63 -27.62 -15.99
CA ASP A 109 18.43 -26.89 -15.01
C ASP A 109 17.61 -25.77 -14.35
N LEU A 110 16.75 -25.11 -15.14
CA LEU A 110 15.78 -24.14 -14.61
C LEU A 110 14.87 -24.76 -13.53
N TRP A 111 14.28 -25.92 -13.84
CA TRP A 111 13.37 -26.57 -12.89
C TRP A 111 14.11 -27.23 -11.72
N ARG A 112 15.35 -27.65 -11.93
CA ARG A 112 16.22 -28.09 -10.83
C ARG A 112 16.46 -26.93 -9.86
N PHE A 113 16.85 -25.76 -10.37
CA PHE A 113 17.03 -24.57 -9.56
C PHE A 113 15.73 -24.19 -8.81
N ALA A 114 14.60 -24.13 -9.52
CA ALA A 114 13.30 -23.77 -8.92
C ALA A 114 12.89 -24.74 -7.81
N ASN A 115 13.06 -26.06 -8.00
CA ASN A 115 12.78 -27.07 -6.99
C ASN A 115 13.76 -26.95 -5.80
N SER A 116 15.05 -26.81 -6.05
CA SER A 116 16.03 -26.65 -4.97
C SER A 116 15.74 -25.39 -4.14
N PHE A 117 15.35 -24.28 -4.80
CA PHE A 117 14.96 -23.07 -4.08
C PHE A 117 13.66 -23.27 -3.28
N LEU A 118 12.65 -23.92 -3.87
CA LEU A 118 11.38 -24.25 -3.22
C LEU A 118 11.60 -25.09 -1.95
N PHE A 119 12.37 -26.18 -2.04
CA PHE A 119 12.56 -27.08 -0.89
C PHE A 119 13.45 -26.47 0.19
N ASN A 120 14.48 -25.67 -0.20
CA ASN A 120 15.27 -24.92 0.75
C ASN A 120 14.42 -23.86 1.47
N LEU A 121 13.58 -23.12 0.73
CA LEU A 121 12.64 -22.15 1.28
C LEU A 121 11.63 -22.83 2.21
N THR A 122 11.08 -23.97 1.80
CA THR A 122 10.15 -24.80 2.59
C THR A 122 10.78 -25.17 3.93
N MET A 123 12.01 -25.67 3.92
CA MET A 123 12.72 -26.08 5.14
C MET A 123 12.99 -24.87 6.06
N VAL A 124 13.47 -23.75 5.51
CA VAL A 124 13.75 -22.54 6.30
C VAL A 124 12.45 -21.96 6.89
N MET A 125 11.38 -21.88 6.09
CA MET A 125 10.10 -21.32 6.56
C MET A 125 9.38 -22.27 7.54
N ALA A 126 9.49 -23.58 7.38
CA ALA A 126 8.97 -24.55 8.34
C ALA A 126 9.70 -24.44 9.69
N LEU A 127 11.02 -24.30 9.66
CA LEU A 127 11.81 -24.08 10.87
C LEU A 127 11.43 -22.77 11.56
N LEU A 128 11.32 -21.67 10.79
CA LEU A 128 10.89 -20.37 11.32
C LEU A 128 9.47 -20.41 11.87
N MET A 129 8.56 -21.16 11.25
CA MET A 129 7.20 -21.38 11.74
C MET A 129 7.22 -22.09 13.11
N VAL A 130 7.95 -23.18 13.22
CA VAL A 130 8.05 -23.94 14.50
C VAL A 130 8.69 -23.09 15.59
N ILE A 131 9.81 -22.42 15.29
CA ILE A 131 10.46 -21.51 16.23
C ILE A 131 9.48 -20.42 16.65
N GLY A 132 8.77 -19.78 15.70
CA GLY A 132 7.84 -18.71 15.98
C GLY A 132 6.66 -19.15 16.86
N ILE A 133 6.12 -20.35 16.65
CA ILE A 133 5.06 -20.90 17.51
C ILE A 133 5.58 -21.11 18.96
N VAL A 134 6.80 -21.60 19.11
CA VAL A 134 7.43 -21.82 20.42
C VAL A 134 7.69 -20.50 21.13
N ILE A 135 8.29 -19.51 20.42
CA ILE A 135 8.65 -18.21 21.01
C ILE A 135 7.51 -17.18 20.97
N ALA A 136 6.29 -17.58 20.56
CA ALA A 136 5.14 -16.66 20.50
C ALA A 136 4.91 -15.87 21.80
N PRO A 137 5.02 -16.44 23.03
CA PRO A 137 4.90 -15.67 24.27
C PRO A 137 5.92 -14.53 24.37
N PHE A 138 7.16 -14.78 23.93
CA PHE A 138 8.22 -13.78 23.95
C PHE A 138 7.98 -12.68 22.89
N LEU A 139 7.53 -13.05 21.70
CA LEU A 139 7.18 -12.09 20.64
C LEU A 139 6.04 -11.18 21.07
N VAL A 140 4.98 -11.74 21.64
CA VAL A 140 3.84 -10.97 22.17
C VAL A 140 4.30 -10.07 23.32
N LYS A 141 5.21 -10.54 24.20
CA LYS A 141 5.79 -9.70 25.26
C LYS A 141 6.49 -8.45 24.73
N ILE A 142 7.14 -8.53 23.57
CA ILE A 142 7.82 -7.37 22.96
C ILE A 142 6.81 -6.44 22.29
N ILE A 143 5.86 -6.99 21.52
CA ILE A 143 4.98 -6.19 20.67
C ILE A 143 3.76 -5.64 21.42
N ALA A 144 3.35 -6.31 22.51
CA ALA A 144 2.17 -5.95 23.29
C ALA A 144 2.50 -5.90 24.79
N ILE A 145 3.46 -5.06 25.17
CA ILE A 145 3.97 -4.94 26.54
C ILE A 145 2.82 -4.66 27.53
N GLY A 146 1.88 -3.79 27.18
CA GLY A 146 0.76 -3.40 28.04
C GLY A 146 -0.35 -4.46 28.17
N PHE A 147 -0.37 -5.51 27.35
CA PHE A 147 -1.47 -6.49 27.40
C PHE A 147 -1.48 -7.38 28.65
N LYS A 148 -0.38 -7.43 29.37
CA LYS A 148 -0.29 -8.16 30.63
C LYS A 148 -1.19 -7.59 31.74
N ASP A 149 -1.48 -6.29 31.64
CA ASP A 149 -2.29 -5.60 32.64
C ASP A 149 -3.80 -5.85 32.43
N PHE A 150 -4.19 -6.52 31.33
CA PHE A 150 -5.56 -6.83 30.98
C PHE A 150 -5.81 -8.34 31.05
N GLN A 151 -6.78 -8.77 31.88
CA GLN A 151 -7.08 -10.16 32.12
C GLN A 151 -7.44 -10.92 30.84
N GLY A 152 -6.74 -12.03 30.58
CA GLY A 152 -6.98 -12.94 29.44
C GLY A 152 -6.57 -12.40 28.05
N LYS A 153 -6.20 -11.11 27.93
CA LYS A 153 -5.81 -10.50 26.65
C LYS A 153 -4.45 -11.00 26.17
N TRP A 154 -3.55 -11.18 27.08
CA TRP A 154 -2.21 -11.71 26.83
C TRP A 154 -2.26 -13.15 26.31
N GLU A 155 -2.98 -14.03 27.01
CA GLU A 155 -3.14 -15.44 26.68
C GLU A 155 -3.81 -15.60 25.31
N LEU A 156 -4.89 -14.86 25.07
CA LEU A 156 -5.61 -14.84 23.80
C LEU A 156 -4.66 -14.42 22.65
N THR A 157 -3.86 -13.39 22.85
CA THR A 157 -2.91 -12.91 21.84
C THR A 157 -1.87 -13.98 21.50
N ILE A 158 -1.36 -14.71 22.49
CA ILE A 158 -0.40 -15.81 22.28
C ILE A 158 -1.05 -16.93 21.46
N VAL A 159 -2.27 -17.35 21.82
CA VAL A 159 -2.98 -18.42 21.10
C VAL A 159 -3.25 -18.01 19.65
N LEU A 160 -3.78 -16.81 19.44
CA LEU A 160 -4.02 -16.29 18.09
C LEU A 160 -2.72 -16.19 17.27
N THR A 161 -1.61 -15.75 17.89
CA THR A 161 -0.30 -15.71 17.23
C THR A 161 0.13 -17.11 16.79
N ARG A 162 -0.01 -18.11 17.65
CA ARG A 162 0.34 -19.51 17.33
C ARG A 162 -0.52 -20.06 16.19
N ILE A 163 -1.83 -19.79 16.21
CA ILE A 163 -2.76 -20.20 15.13
C ILE A 163 -2.36 -19.57 13.80
N MET A 164 -1.98 -18.29 13.77
CA MET A 164 -1.66 -17.57 12.55
C MET A 164 -0.21 -17.76 12.06
N PHE A 165 0.70 -18.30 12.88
CA PHE A 165 2.10 -18.49 12.47
C PHE A 165 2.26 -19.36 11.21
N PRO A 166 1.49 -20.45 10.98
CA PRO A 166 1.54 -21.23 9.74
C PRO A 166 1.29 -20.41 8.47
N TYR A 167 0.59 -19.28 8.55
CA TYR A 167 0.39 -18.40 7.42
C TYR A 167 1.70 -17.87 6.82
N ILE A 168 2.75 -17.66 7.65
CA ILE A 168 4.07 -17.19 7.19
C ILE A 168 4.70 -18.20 6.22
N PHE A 169 4.61 -19.48 6.55
CA PHE A 169 5.07 -20.57 5.69
C PHE A 169 4.31 -20.59 4.37
N LEU A 170 2.98 -20.57 4.42
CA LEU A 170 2.11 -20.62 3.25
C LEU A 170 2.32 -19.43 2.31
N ILE A 171 2.37 -18.22 2.86
CA ILE A 171 2.51 -17.01 2.05
C ILE A 171 3.90 -16.87 1.44
N SER A 172 4.95 -17.37 2.08
CA SER A 172 6.29 -17.37 1.51
C SER A 172 6.40 -18.29 0.29
N LEU A 173 5.76 -19.46 0.35
CA LEU A 173 5.68 -20.37 -0.80
C LEU A 173 4.77 -19.81 -1.91
N ALA A 174 3.65 -19.17 -1.55
CA ALA A 174 2.78 -18.48 -2.49
C ALA A 174 3.52 -17.34 -3.22
N ALA A 175 4.39 -16.62 -2.52
CA ALA A 175 5.19 -15.57 -3.11
C ALA A 175 6.26 -16.09 -4.08
N LEU A 176 6.86 -17.25 -3.80
CA LEU A 176 7.74 -17.92 -4.77
C LEU A 176 6.96 -18.35 -6.01
N ALA A 177 5.78 -18.93 -5.82
CA ALA A 177 4.88 -19.30 -6.92
C ALA A 177 4.53 -18.07 -7.78
N MET A 178 4.19 -16.95 -7.13
CA MET A 178 3.94 -15.67 -7.79
C MET A 178 5.16 -15.19 -8.59
N ALA A 179 6.37 -15.25 -8.04
CA ALA A 179 7.59 -14.83 -8.70
C ALA A 179 7.86 -15.65 -9.97
N ILE A 180 7.66 -16.97 -9.90
CA ILE A 180 7.77 -17.88 -11.07
C ILE A 180 6.72 -17.51 -12.12
N LEU A 181 5.44 -17.38 -11.75
CA LEU A 181 4.35 -17.05 -12.67
C LEU A 181 4.54 -15.68 -13.33
N ASN A 182 5.00 -14.69 -12.58
CA ASN A 182 5.33 -13.37 -13.12
C ASN A 182 6.47 -13.43 -14.15
N SER A 183 7.48 -14.29 -13.94
CA SER A 183 8.57 -14.52 -14.91
C SER A 183 8.07 -15.15 -16.21
N TYR A 184 6.92 -15.83 -16.17
CA TYR A 184 6.20 -16.32 -17.34
C TYR A 184 5.12 -15.36 -17.85
N LYS A 185 5.08 -14.11 -17.36
CA LYS A 185 4.09 -13.09 -17.74
C LYS A 185 2.63 -13.49 -17.45
N LYS A 186 2.42 -14.36 -16.47
CA LYS A 186 1.09 -14.79 -16.00
C LYS A 186 0.65 -13.96 -14.80
N PHE A 187 0.41 -12.68 -15.00
CA PHE A 187 0.16 -11.70 -13.93
C PHE A 187 -1.20 -11.83 -13.25
N PHE A 188 -2.23 -12.32 -13.97
CA PHE A 188 -3.59 -12.45 -13.42
C PHE A 188 -3.63 -13.37 -12.19
N VAL A 189 -2.99 -14.54 -12.28
CA VAL A 189 -3.06 -15.57 -11.24
C VAL A 189 -2.51 -15.06 -9.91
N PRO A 190 -1.29 -14.48 -9.83
CA PRO A 190 -0.79 -13.86 -8.62
C PRO A 190 -1.66 -12.69 -8.14
N ALA A 191 -2.15 -11.83 -9.06
CA ALA A 191 -2.96 -10.67 -8.70
C ALA A 191 -4.33 -11.06 -8.11
N PHE A 192 -4.83 -12.25 -8.41
CA PHE A 192 -6.11 -12.76 -7.89
C PHE A 192 -5.99 -13.41 -6.50
N THR A 193 -4.79 -13.82 -6.06
CA THR A 193 -4.62 -14.52 -4.78
C THR A 193 -5.06 -13.71 -3.56
N PRO A 194 -4.89 -12.37 -3.46
CA PRO A 194 -5.42 -11.60 -2.34
C PRO A 194 -6.96 -11.57 -2.29
N VAL A 195 -7.65 -11.77 -3.43
CA VAL A 195 -9.11 -11.93 -3.46
C VAL A 195 -9.52 -13.17 -2.67
N LEU A 196 -8.85 -14.30 -2.94
CA LEU A 196 -9.10 -15.56 -2.24
C LEU A 196 -8.82 -15.47 -0.74
N PHE A 197 -7.76 -14.75 -0.37
CA PHE A 197 -7.44 -14.50 1.04
C PHE A 197 -8.57 -13.76 1.77
N ASN A 198 -9.06 -12.69 1.18
CA ASN A 198 -10.16 -11.93 1.77
C ASN A 198 -11.45 -12.75 1.80
N LEU A 199 -11.77 -13.47 0.73
CA LEU A 199 -12.95 -14.36 0.68
C LEU A 199 -12.90 -15.44 1.75
N ALA A 200 -11.72 -16.04 2.00
CA ALA A 200 -11.57 -17.04 3.06
C ALA A 200 -11.95 -16.48 4.43
N ILE A 201 -11.42 -15.30 4.78
CA ILE A 201 -11.71 -14.67 6.08
C ILE A 201 -13.18 -14.25 6.16
N ILE A 202 -13.74 -13.66 5.09
CA ILE A 202 -15.15 -13.26 5.01
C ILE A 202 -16.06 -14.48 5.20
N THR A 203 -15.80 -15.57 4.46
CA THR A 203 -16.60 -16.80 4.57
C THR A 203 -16.51 -17.40 5.97
N MET A 204 -15.31 -17.49 6.54
CA MET A 204 -15.12 -17.98 7.89
C MET A 204 -15.90 -17.12 8.90
N ALA A 205 -15.80 -15.80 8.82
CA ALA A 205 -16.50 -14.88 9.71
C ALA A 205 -18.04 -15.05 9.60
N VAL A 206 -18.59 -15.01 8.39
CA VAL A 206 -20.06 -15.08 8.18
C VAL A 206 -20.65 -16.43 8.59
N VAL A 207 -19.92 -17.54 8.38
CA VAL A 207 -20.46 -18.89 8.64
C VAL A 207 -20.22 -19.36 10.07
N PHE A 208 -19.12 -18.92 10.71
CA PHE A 208 -18.68 -19.51 11.95
C PHE A 208 -18.52 -18.54 13.13
N ALA A 209 -18.49 -17.21 12.94
CA ALA A 209 -18.21 -16.28 14.03
C ALA A 209 -19.20 -16.43 15.21
N ASP A 210 -20.49 -16.60 14.91
CA ASP A 210 -21.55 -16.76 15.91
C ASP A 210 -21.53 -18.13 16.63
N LYS A 211 -20.71 -19.09 16.16
CA LYS A 211 -20.63 -20.44 16.72
C LYS A 211 -19.48 -20.61 17.72
N PHE A 212 -18.62 -19.60 17.84
CA PHE A 212 -17.48 -19.61 18.75
C PHE A 212 -17.68 -18.58 19.86
N GLU A 213 -17.38 -18.94 21.08
CA GLU A 213 -17.38 -18.00 22.20
C GLU A 213 -16.41 -16.84 22.00
N GLU A 214 -15.32 -17.10 21.30
CA GLU A 214 -14.29 -16.12 20.95
C GLU A 214 -14.15 -16.02 19.42
N PRO A 215 -14.86 -15.08 18.76
CA PRO A 215 -14.85 -14.94 17.30
C PRO A 215 -13.46 -14.69 16.70
N ALA A 216 -12.51 -14.16 17.48
CA ALA A 216 -11.15 -13.91 17.03
C ALA A 216 -10.45 -15.19 16.52
N TYR A 217 -10.79 -16.37 17.05
CA TYR A 217 -10.28 -17.65 16.55
C TYR A 217 -10.71 -17.91 15.11
N VAL A 218 -11.95 -17.56 14.77
CA VAL A 218 -12.50 -17.76 13.43
C VAL A 218 -11.75 -16.89 12.41
N PHE A 219 -11.47 -15.63 12.76
CA PHE A 219 -10.65 -14.74 11.92
C PHE A 219 -9.23 -15.27 11.77
N ALA A 220 -8.61 -15.78 12.85
CA ALA A 220 -7.27 -16.34 12.81
C ALA A 220 -7.19 -17.60 11.92
N LEU A 221 -8.17 -18.50 12.01
CA LEU A 221 -8.29 -19.66 11.14
C LEU A 221 -8.54 -19.23 9.67
N GLY A 222 -9.36 -18.19 9.46
CA GLY A 222 -9.59 -17.60 8.15
C GLY A 222 -8.30 -17.10 7.48
N VAL A 223 -7.36 -16.54 8.27
CA VAL A 223 -6.02 -16.13 7.76
C VAL A 223 -5.24 -17.35 7.26
N VAL A 224 -5.23 -18.46 8.01
CA VAL A 224 -4.51 -19.67 7.61
C VAL A 224 -5.13 -20.31 6.38
N ILE A 225 -6.45 -20.47 6.36
CA ILE A 225 -7.20 -21.01 5.21
C ILE A 225 -6.96 -20.11 3.98
N GLY A 226 -6.98 -18.78 4.16
CA GLY A 226 -6.64 -17.83 3.10
C GLY A 226 -5.25 -18.07 2.54
N GLY A 227 -4.26 -18.37 3.37
CA GLY A 227 -2.90 -18.74 2.96
C GLY A 227 -2.87 -20.04 2.14
N VAL A 228 -3.62 -21.07 2.57
CA VAL A 228 -3.75 -22.33 1.83
C VAL A 228 -4.36 -22.08 0.44
N LEU A 229 -5.43 -21.28 0.37
CA LEU A 229 -6.07 -20.95 -0.91
C LEU A 229 -5.15 -20.14 -1.82
N GLN A 230 -4.38 -19.18 -1.27
CA GLN A 230 -3.42 -18.39 -2.04
C GLN A 230 -2.34 -19.25 -2.68
N LEU A 231 -1.80 -20.20 -1.93
CA LEU A 231 -0.80 -21.14 -2.45
C LEU A 231 -1.44 -22.17 -3.40
N GLY A 232 -2.51 -22.82 -2.97
CA GLY A 232 -3.19 -23.89 -3.71
C GLY A 232 -3.68 -23.43 -5.07
N PHE A 233 -4.23 -22.23 -5.18
CA PHE A 233 -4.69 -21.67 -6.45
C PHE A 233 -3.57 -21.51 -7.48
N GLN A 234 -2.34 -21.27 -7.06
CA GLN A 234 -1.21 -21.08 -7.97
C GLN A 234 -0.60 -22.40 -8.49
N ILE A 235 -0.73 -23.50 -7.74
CA ILE A 235 -0.10 -24.81 -8.06
C ILE A 235 -0.47 -25.34 -9.46
N PRO A 236 -1.76 -25.38 -9.88
CA PRO A 236 -2.12 -25.85 -11.22
C PRO A 236 -1.48 -25.03 -12.35
N PHE A 237 -1.30 -23.74 -12.12
CA PHE A 237 -0.68 -22.86 -13.12
C PHE A 237 0.85 -23.06 -13.18
N LEU A 238 1.51 -23.40 -12.08
CA LEU A 238 2.92 -23.81 -12.08
C LEU A 238 3.10 -25.13 -12.87
N TRP A 239 2.22 -26.11 -12.66
CA TRP A 239 2.24 -27.36 -13.42
C TRP A 239 2.08 -27.13 -14.93
N LYS A 240 1.19 -26.20 -15.32
CA LYS A 240 1.01 -25.82 -16.74
C LYS A 240 2.28 -25.19 -17.35
N GLN A 241 3.13 -24.54 -16.55
CA GLN A 241 4.43 -24.04 -17.02
C GLN A 241 5.50 -25.14 -17.10
N GLY A 242 5.21 -26.33 -16.58
CA GLY A 242 6.09 -27.50 -16.61
C GLY A 242 6.85 -27.74 -15.30
N MET A 243 6.58 -26.97 -14.26
CA MET A 243 7.13 -27.27 -12.94
C MET A 243 6.55 -28.58 -12.43
N ARG A 244 7.43 -29.49 -11.99
CA ARG A 244 7.06 -30.72 -11.27
C ARG A 244 7.79 -30.68 -9.94
N PHE A 245 7.06 -30.93 -8.87
CA PHE A 245 7.65 -30.93 -7.53
C PHE A 245 8.54 -32.18 -7.37
N LYS A 246 9.85 -31.93 -7.35
CA LYS A 246 10.88 -32.96 -7.13
C LYS A 246 11.71 -32.53 -5.92
N PRO A 247 11.75 -33.34 -4.85
CA PRO A 247 12.56 -33.02 -3.67
C PRO A 247 14.03 -32.81 -4.07
N SER A 248 14.56 -31.66 -3.74
CA SER A 248 15.96 -31.29 -4.03
C SER A 248 16.41 -30.26 -2.99
N LEU A 249 17.24 -30.68 -2.06
CA LEU A 249 17.87 -29.80 -1.06
C LEU A 249 19.30 -29.50 -1.52
N ASP A 250 19.53 -28.29 -1.97
CA ASP A 250 20.87 -27.85 -2.34
C ASP A 250 21.12 -26.39 -1.94
N PHE A 251 21.57 -26.18 -0.70
CA PHE A 251 21.94 -24.85 -0.20
C PHE A 251 23.23 -24.30 -0.83
N LYS A 252 24.01 -25.17 -1.51
CA LYS A 252 25.28 -24.76 -2.12
C LYS A 252 25.14 -24.29 -3.56
N HIS A 253 23.96 -24.44 -4.15
CA HIS A 253 23.70 -24.02 -5.54
C HIS A 253 24.05 -22.55 -5.76
N PRO A 254 24.89 -22.20 -6.76
CA PRO A 254 25.36 -20.82 -6.96
C PRO A 254 24.24 -19.79 -7.10
N ALA A 255 23.18 -20.15 -7.85
CA ALA A 255 22.03 -19.28 -8.07
C ALA A 255 21.23 -19.03 -6.76
N ILE A 256 21.12 -20.03 -5.87
CA ILE A 256 20.44 -19.86 -4.56
C ILE A 256 21.23 -18.88 -3.70
N ARG A 257 22.56 -19.01 -3.67
CA ARG A 257 23.41 -18.04 -2.95
C ARG A 257 23.32 -16.64 -3.55
N LYS A 258 23.21 -16.53 -4.88
CA LYS A 258 23.01 -15.25 -5.57
C LYS A 258 21.70 -14.59 -5.13
N VAL A 259 20.57 -15.35 -5.14
CA VAL A 259 19.28 -14.84 -4.65
C VAL A 259 19.37 -14.44 -3.18
N GLY A 260 19.92 -15.29 -2.31
CA GLY A 260 20.08 -14.97 -0.88
C GLY A 260 20.84 -13.66 -0.64
N ARG A 261 21.96 -13.46 -1.37
CA ARG A 261 22.75 -12.23 -1.27
C ARG A 261 21.99 -10.99 -1.73
N LEU A 262 21.16 -11.12 -2.77
CA LEU A 262 20.33 -10.03 -3.27
C LEU A 262 19.13 -9.73 -2.35
N MET A 263 18.63 -10.73 -1.60
CA MET A 263 17.52 -10.53 -0.66
C MET A 263 17.93 -9.69 0.55
N ILE A 264 19.14 -9.82 1.07
CA ILE A 264 19.59 -9.17 2.32
C ILE A 264 19.33 -7.65 2.30
N PRO A 265 19.83 -6.87 1.32
CA PRO A 265 19.55 -5.43 1.27
C PRO A 265 18.07 -5.09 1.15
N GLY A 266 17.31 -5.92 0.39
CA GLY A 266 15.87 -5.76 0.23
C GLY A 266 15.10 -5.93 1.55
N ILE A 267 15.47 -6.92 2.35
CA ILE A 267 14.87 -7.16 3.68
C ILE A 267 15.08 -5.95 4.60
N PHE A 268 16.29 -5.40 4.65
CA PHE A 268 16.57 -4.20 5.44
C PHE A 268 15.78 -2.98 4.96
N GLY A 269 15.70 -2.77 3.64
CA GLY A 269 14.97 -1.63 3.06
C GLY A 269 13.47 -1.66 3.38
N VAL A 270 12.83 -2.82 3.23
CA VAL A 270 11.40 -2.99 3.57
C VAL A 270 11.19 -3.02 5.09
N GLY A 271 12.13 -3.63 5.84
CA GLY A 271 12.04 -3.80 7.29
C GLY A 271 11.87 -2.50 8.05
N ILE A 272 12.64 -1.47 7.72
CA ILE A 272 12.59 -0.16 8.40
C ILE A 272 11.18 0.45 8.33
N SER A 273 10.51 0.39 7.17
CA SER A 273 9.16 0.90 7.02
C SER A 273 8.13 0.13 7.85
N GLN A 274 8.35 -1.17 8.06
CA GLN A 274 7.45 -2.02 8.83
C GLN A 274 7.62 -1.88 10.34
N ILE A 275 8.81 -1.51 10.80
CA ILE A 275 9.11 -1.27 12.22
C ILE A 275 8.20 -0.15 12.77
N ASN A 276 7.95 0.91 12.01
CA ASN A 276 7.05 1.99 12.45
C ASN A 276 5.62 1.50 12.75
N PHE A 277 5.10 0.58 11.94
CA PHE A 277 3.78 -0.01 12.19
C PHE A 277 3.75 -0.89 13.45
N ALA A 278 4.82 -1.64 13.70
CA ALA A 278 4.94 -2.45 14.91
C ALA A 278 5.08 -1.56 16.16
N ILE A 279 5.89 -0.51 16.09
CA ILE A 279 6.07 0.46 17.19
C ILE A 279 4.76 1.18 17.51
N SER A 280 3.98 1.60 16.51
CA SER A 280 2.66 2.23 16.74
C SER A 280 1.76 1.35 17.59
N ARG A 281 1.71 0.05 17.27
CA ARG A 281 0.87 -0.91 17.98
C ARG A 281 1.43 -1.26 19.37
N MET A 282 2.75 -1.32 19.47
CA MET A 282 3.43 -1.52 20.76
C MET A 282 3.11 -0.38 21.73
N ILE A 283 3.18 0.88 21.28
CA ILE A 283 2.83 2.03 22.12
C ILE A 283 1.32 2.03 22.42
N ALA A 284 0.46 1.73 21.44
CA ALA A 284 -0.98 1.66 21.66
C ALA A 284 -1.37 0.54 22.62
N SER A 285 -0.58 -0.53 22.73
CA SER A 285 -0.86 -1.65 23.65
C SER A 285 -0.79 -1.26 25.14
N VAL A 286 -0.12 -0.16 25.47
CA VAL A 286 0.02 0.34 26.85
C VAL A 286 -1.19 1.19 27.26
N LEU A 287 -2.03 1.57 26.31
CA LEU A 287 -3.24 2.35 26.54
C LEU A 287 -4.43 1.44 26.87
N GLU A 288 -5.59 2.07 27.04
CA GLU A 288 -6.86 1.42 27.30
C GLU A 288 -7.24 0.38 26.23
N GLU A 289 -8.10 -0.55 26.60
CA GLU A 289 -8.67 -1.54 25.68
C GLU A 289 -9.31 -0.86 24.48
N GLY A 290 -9.11 -1.46 23.29
CA GLY A 290 -9.59 -0.89 22.03
C GLY A 290 -8.62 0.07 21.34
N SER A 291 -7.55 0.53 22.00
CA SER A 291 -6.61 1.49 21.41
C SER A 291 -5.89 0.94 20.19
N VAL A 292 -5.49 -0.33 20.19
CA VAL A 292 -4.78 -0.95 19.06
C VAL A 292 -5.69 -1.12 17.86
N SER A 293 -6.91 -1.59 18.08
CA SER A 293 -7.91 -1.81 17.02
C SER A 293 -8.47 -0.51 16.46
N SER A 294 -8.72 0.51 17.30
CA SER A 294 -9.14 1.84 16.85
C SER A 294 -8.10 2.48 15.93
N LEU A 295 -6.82 2.40 16.30
CA LEU A 295 -5.72 2.87 15.46
C LEU A 295 -5.66 2.10 14.12
N TYR A 296 -5.96 0.79 14.15
CA TYR A 296 -6.04 -0.02 12.94
C TYR A 296 -7.17 0.43 12.03
N TYR A 297 -8.41 0.55 12.50
CA TYR A 297 -9.57 0.95 11.68
C TYR A 297 -9.38 2.34 11.07
N ALA A 298 -8.94 3.31 11.87
CA ALA A 298 -8.63 4.65 11.37
C ALA A 298 -7.53 4.65 10.29
N SER A 299 -6.46 3.87 10.49
CA SER A 299 -5.36 3.77 9.53
C SER A 299 -5.83 3.18 8.18
N ARG A 300 -6.81 2.26 8.19
CA ARG A 300 -7.38 1.68 6.96
C ARG A 300 -8.05 2.74 6.09
N VAL A 301 -8.80 3.67 6.71
CA VAL A 301 -9.43 4.79 6.00
C VAL A 301 -8.38 5.73 5.40
N GLN A 302 -7.35 6.08 6.17
CA GLN A 302 -6.25 6.90 5.70
C GLN A 302 -5.48 6.24 4.54
N GLU A 303 -5.18 4.94 4.64
CA GLU A 303 -4.47 4.17 3.60
C GLU A 303 -5.22 4.12 2.27
N LEU A 304 -6.57 4.11 2.28
CA LEU A 304 -7.36 4.20 1.06
C LEU A 304 -7.06 5.49 0.31
N THR A 305 -7.13 6.62 1.01
CA THR A 305 -6.88 7.94 0.43
C THR A 305 -5.46 8.06 -0.12
N LEU A 306 -4.46 7.57 0.64
CA LEU A 306 -3.06 7.52 0.18
C LEU A 306 -2.88 6.62 -1.05
N GLY A 307 -3.58 5.49 -1.09
CA GLY A 307 -3.47 4.51 -2.16
C GLY A 307 -4.03 4.98 -3.50
N LEU A 308 -5.08 5.79 -3.46
CA LEU A 308 -5.74 6.29 -4.68
C LEU A 308 -4.86 7.30 -5.45
N PHE A 309 -4.16 8.19 -4.75
CA PHE A 309 -3.46 9.30 -5.38
C PHE A 309 -1.94 9.26 -5.16
N SER A 310 -1.50 9.20 -3.90
CA SER A 310 -0.10 9.43 -3.56
C SER A 310 0.82 8.29 -4.01
N ILE A 311 0.39 7.05 -3.85
CA ILE A 311 1.18 5.88 -4.25
C ILE A 311 1.22 5.76 -5.77
N ALA A 312 0.11 5.99 -6.46
CA ALA A 312 0.05 5.95 -7.92
C ALA A 312 0.99 6.99 -8.55
N LEU A 313 0.94 8.22 -8.04
CA LEU A 313 1.82 9.30 -8.50
C LEU A 313 3.31 9.00 -8.23
N ALA A 314 3.64 8.49 -7.04
CA ALA A 314 5.02 8.14 -6.68
C ALA A 314 5.62 7.06 -7.61
N ILE A 315 4.82 6.05 -7.99
CA ILE A 315 5.22 4.99 -8.93
C ILE A 315 5.49 5.59 -10.32
N ALA A 316 4.63 6.50 -10.79
CA ALA A 316 4.79 7.15 -12.09
C ALA A 316 6.00 8.09 -12.15
N LEU A 317 6.36 8.73 -11.03
CA LEU A 317 7.47 9.68 -10.95
C LEU A 317 8.86 9.04 -10.96
N LEU A 318 9.01 7.80 -10.49
CA LEU A 318 10.33 7.17 -10.41
C LEU A 318 11.02 7.01 -11.77
N PRO A 319 10.35 6.50 -12.83
CA PRO A 319 10.94 6.46 -14.17
C PRO A 319 11.26 7.86 -14.71
N ALA A 320 10.34 8.82 -14.57
CA ALA A 320 10.53 10.19 -15.03
C ALA A 320 11.75 10.87 -14.37
N PHE A 321 11.90 10.76 -13.04
CA PHE A 321 13.08 11.26 -12.36
C PHE A 321 14.36 10.52 -12.77
N SER A 322 14.27 9.22 -13.03
CA SER A 322 15.43 8.41 -13.44
C SER A 322 15.95 8.82 -14.83
N GLU A 323 15.05 9.15 -15.76
CA GLU A 323 15.37 9.66 -17.09
C GLU A 323 16.03 11.04 -16.99
N LEU A 324 15.44 11.97 -16.25
CA LEU A 324 15.99 13.31 -16.03
C LEU A 324 17.38 13.24 -15.33
N ALA A 325 17.54 12.33 -14.37
CA ALA A 325 18.83 12.12 -13.71
C ALA A 325 19.89 11.54 -14.64
N ALA A 326 19.50 10.64 -15.57
CA ALA A 326 20.41 10.06 -16.55
C ALA A 326 20.92 11.10 -17.57
N HIS A 327 20.09 12.10 -17.90
CA HIS A 327 20.45 13.23 -18.76
C HIS A 327 21.04 14.43 -17.99
N GLU A 328 21.26 14.31 -16.68
CA GLU A 328 21.74 15.38 -15.79
C GLU A 328 20.85 16.65 -15.84
N ASP A 329 19.59 16.52 -16.29
CA ASP A 329 18.63 17.64 -16.37
C ASP A 329 18.07 17.97 -14.99
N THR A 330 18.85 18.69 -14.21
CA THR A 330 18.49 19.14 -12.87
C THR A 330 17.32 20.13 -12.89
N GLU A 331 17.21 20.98 -13.93
CA GLU A 331 16.10 21.94 -14.05
C GLU A 331 14.79 21.25 -14.42
N GLY A 332 14.83 20.23 -15.28
CA GLY A 332 13.69 19.35 -15.56
C GLY A 332 13.23 18.63 -14.30
N MET A 333 14.17 18.12 -13.49
CA MET A 333 13.85 17.48 -12.21
C MET A 333 13.18 18.44 -11.24
N LYS A 334 13.66 19.69 -11.09
CA LYS A 334 13.03 20.73 -10.25
C LYS A 334 11.62 21.07 -10.73
N ARG A 335 11.42 21.22 -12.06
CA ARG A 335 10.10 21.49 -12.65
C ARG A 335 9.12 20.35 -12.39
N THR A 336 9.54 19.11 -12.65
CA THR A 336 8.72 17.91 -12.42
C THR A 336 8.36 17.74 -10.93
N LEU A 337 9.31 18.01 -10.04
CA LEU A 337 9.08 17.96 -8.60
C LEU A 337 8.09 19.06 -8.15
N ALA A 338 8.27 20.30 -8.60
CA ALA A 338 7.36 21.40 -8.28
C ALA A 338 5.94 21.11 -8.78
N PHE A 339 5.81 20.62 -10.01
CA PHE A 339 4.53 20.19 -10.59
C PHE A 339 3.86 19.10 -9.74
N SER A 340 4.62 18.07 -9.37
CA SER A 340 4.12 16.94 -8.58
C SER A 340 3.68 17.34 -7.17
N LEU A 341 4.41 18.26 -6.53
CA LEU A 341 4.04 18.80 -5.22
C LEU A 341 2.79 19.68 -5.29
N LYS A 342 2.62 20.46 -6.36
CA LYS A 342 1.37 21.21 -6.61
C LYS A 342 0.20 20.24 -6.80
N LEU A 343 0.34 19.26 -7.69
CA LEU A 343 -0.69 18.28 -7.99
C LEU A 343 -1.15 17.51 -6.74
N ILE A 344 -0.20 17.05 -5.92
CA ILE A 344 -0.56 16.31 -4.72
C ILE A 344 -1.23 17.21 -3.67
N SER A 345 -0.84 18.48 -3.57
CA SER A 345 -1.46 19.45 -2.65
C SER A 345 -2.93 19.71 -3.04
N LEU A 346 -3.21 19.85 -4.35
CA LEU A 346 -4.56 20.04 -4.86
C LEU A 346 -5.52 18.91 -4.48
N VAL A 347 -5.01 17.69 -4.32
CA VAL A 347 -5.83 16.52 -3.99
C VAL A 347 -5.83 16.24 -2.48
N THR A 348 -4.68 16.37 -1.83
CA THR A 348 -4.55 15.91 -0.43
C THR A 348 -5.06 16.91 0.59
N PHE A 349 -5.05 18.23 0.32
CA PHE A 349 -5.63 19.21 1.24
C PHE A 349 -7.15 19.04 1.37
N PRO A 350 -7.96 19.03 0.28
CA PRO A 350 -9.39 18.80 0.41
C PRO A 350 -9.72 17.41 0.97
N ALA A 351 -8.95 16.37 0.60
CA ALA A 351 -9.13 15.05 1.17
C ALA A 351 -8.86 15.02 2.68
N ALA A 352 -7.78 15.69 3.14
CA ALA A 352 -7.46 15.81 4.56
C ALA A 352 -8.55 16.55 5.34
N ALA A 353 -9.04 17.68 4.80
CA ALA A 353 -10.12 18.44 5.43
C ALA A 353 -11.44 17.67 5.45
N GLY A 354 -11.75 16.91 4.39
CA GLY A 354 -12.90 16.01 4.35
C GLY A 354 -12.82 14.94 5.45
N LEU A 355 -11.67 14.27 5.57
CA LEU A 355 -11.45 13.29 6.64
C LEU A 355 -11.48 13.93 8.05
N PHE A 356 -10.99 15.17 8.16
CA PHE A 356 -11.00 15.91 9.43
C PHE A 356 -12.41 16.24 9.89
N ILE A 357 -13.28 16.72 8.99
CA ILE A 357 -14.66 17.13 9.35
C ILE A 357 -15.58 15.92 9.46
N LEU A 358 -15.42 14.97 8.55
CA LEU A 358 -16.29 13.79 8.47
C LEU A 358 -15.69 12.58 9.21
N ASN A 359 -14.75 12.78 10.17
CA ASN A 359 -14.08 11.66 10.84
C ASN A 359 -15.08 10.71 11.53
N SER A 360 -16.00 11.22 12.36
CA SER A 360 -17.02 10.42 13.05
C SER A 360 -18.04 9.84 12.08
N PRO A 361 -18.68 10.60 11.17
CA PRO A 361 -19.60 10.06 10.16
C PRO A 361 -18.99 8.95 9.30
N ILE A 362 -17.73 9.07 8.90
CA ILE A 362 -17.03 8.03 8.10
C ILE A 362 -16.87 6.75 8.92
N ILE A 363 -16.36 6.85 10.14
CA ILE A 363 -16.16 5.68 11.01
C ILE A 363 -17.51 5.02 11.34
N GLN A 364 -18.53 5.83 11.66
CA GLN A 364 -19.87 5.37 11.97
C GLN A 364 -20.48 4.58 10.80
N VAL A 365 -20.51 5.16 9.61
CA VAL A 365 -21.06 4.48 8.41
C VAL A 365 -20.25 3.24 8.04
N LEU A 366 -18.93 3.22 8.25
CA LEU A 366 -18.11 2.08 7.87
C LEU A 366 -18.16 0.95 8.89
N TYR A 367 -18.16 1.25 10.18
CA TYR A 367 -17.86 0.25 11.22
C TYR A 367 -18.89 0.12 12.33
N GLU A 368 -19.69 1.16 12.67
CA GLU A 368 -20.59 1.15 13.81
C GLU A 368 -21.79 0.22 13.60
N ARG A 369 -21.50 -1.08 13.82
CA ARG A 369 -22.49 -2.18 13.73
C ARG A 369 -22.04 -3.35 14.59
N GLY A 370 -23.01 -4.16 15.03
CA GLY A 370 -22.74 -5.32 15.88
C GLY A 370 -22.18 -4.89 17.23
N ILE A 371 -21.02 -5.35 17.59
CA ILE A 371 -20.34 -4.97 18.85
C ILE A 371 -19.45 -3.73 18.74
N PHE A 372 -19.34 -3.11 17.55
CA PHE A 372 -18.64 -1.85 17.36
C PHE A 372 -19.57 -0.70 17.74
N ASP A 373 -19.46 -0.24 18.98
CA ASP A 373 -20.33 0.73 19.62
C ASP A 373 -19.87 2.20 19.40
N GLU A 374 -20.59 3.13 20.02
CA GLU A 374 -20.31 4.56 20.00
C GLU A 374 -18.92 4.88 20.58
N LEU A 375 -18.49 4.19 21.64
CA LEU A 375 -17.14 4.38 22.20
C LEU A 375 -16.06 3.96 21.20
N SER A 376 -16.28 2.85 20.51
CA SER A 376 -15.42 2.37 19.40
C SER A 376 -15.33 3.40 18.28
N THR A 377 -16.47 4.01 17.94
CA THR A 377 -16.55 5.08 16.94
C THR A 377 -15.77 6.30 17.40
N ALA A 378 -15.96 6.78 18.63
CA ALA A 378 -15.29 7.95 19.17
C ALA A 378 -13.76 7.77 19.20
N MET A 379 -13.27 6.62 19.66
CA MET A 379 -11.84 6.30 19.68
C MET A 379 -11.24 6.25 18.27
N SER A 380 -11.90 5.59 17.33
CA SER A 380 -11.43 5.45 15.96
C SER A 380 -11.51 6.77 15.18
N ALA A 381 -12.57 7.54 15.39
CA ALA A 381 -12.75 8.87 14.79
C ALA A 381 -11.69 9.87 15.29
N SER A 382 -11.34 9.83 16.58
CA SER A 382 -10.23 10.60 17.13
C SER A 382 -8.90 10.29 16.43
N CYS A 383 -8.61 9.01 16.19
CA CYS A 383 -7.44 8.61 15.42
C CYS A 383 -7.49 9.13 13.97
N LEU A 384 -8.63 9.02 13.30
CA LEU A 384 -8.80 9.47 11.91
C LEU A 384 -8.66 10.99 11.78
N LEU A 385 -9.21 11.74 12.74
CA LEU A 385 -9.07 13.19 12.83
C LEU A 385 -7.60 13.60 12.82
N PHE A 386 -6.79 12.99 13.68
CA PHE A 386 -5.37 13.33 13.76
C PHE A 386 -4.54 12.76 12.59
N PHE A 387 -4.90 11.61 12.03
CA PHE A 387 -4.27 11.08 10.82
C PHE A 387 -4.51 11.96 9.60
N SER A 388 -5.67 12.61 9.50
CA SER A 388 -5.99 13.49 8.38
C SER A 388 -5.00 14.65 8.26
N PHE A 389 -4.54 15.20 9.37
CA PHE A 389 -3.54 16.27 9.41
C PHE A 389 -2.20 15.85 8.77
N GLY A 390 -1.80 14.59 8.93
CA GLY A 390 -0.56 14.05 8.36
C GLY A 390 -0.63 13.76 6.86
N LEU A 391 -1.82 13.62 6.29
CA LEU A 391 -2.05 13.13 4.92
C LEU A 391 -1.27 13.89 3.83
N PRO A 392 -1.27 15.23 3.77
CA PRO A 392 -0.51 15.98 2.77
C PRO A 392 1.00 15.76 2.87
N PHE A 393 1.52 15.68 4.08
CA PHE A 393 2.95 15.53 4.34
C PHE A 393 3.46 14.12 4.06
N ILE A 394 2.67 13.09 4.41
CA ILE A 394 2.95 11.70 4.03
C ILE A 394 2.99 11.58 2.51
N SER A 395 2.04 12.21 1.83
CA SER A 395 1.94 12.21 0.37
C SER A 395 3.11 12.93 -0.28
N GLY A 396 3.48 14.10 0.23
CA GLY A 396 4.65 14.86 -0.22
C GLY A 396 5.96 14.09 -0.04
N ALA A 397 6.16 13.44 1.11
CA ALA A 397 7.34 12.60 1.36
C ALA A 397 7.44 11.43 0.38
N LYS A 398 6.30 10.81 -0.01
CA LYS A 398 6.24 9.75 -1.03
C LYS A 398 6.65 10.23 -2.43
N ILE A 399 6.52 11.52 -2.74
CA ILE A 399 7.00 12.14 -3.99
C ILE A 399 8.49 12.44 -3.92
N LEU A 400 9.00 12.86 -2.75
CA LEU A 400 10.40 13.22 -2.58
C LEU A 400 11.34 11.98 -2.62
N ALA A 401 10.91 10.86 -2.08
CA ALA A 401 11.74 9.65 -1.99
C ALA A 401 12.20 9.12 -3.37
N PRO A 402 11.35 8.99 -4.40
CA PRO A 402 11.77 8.62 -5.76
C PRO A 402 12.85 9.53 -6.36
N ALA A 403 12.82 10.84 -6.06
CA ALA A 403 13.85 11.76 -6.54
C ALA A 403 15.24 11.44 -5.94
N PHE A 404 15.32 11.04 -4.66
CA PHE A 404 16.57 10.55 -4.09
C PHE A 404 17.02 9.24 -4.73
N TYR A 405 16.11 8.30 -4.97
CA TYR A 405 16.44 7.01 -5.58
C TYR A 405 16.95 7.16 -7.01
N SER A 406 16.40 8.09 -7.79
CA SER A 406 16.88 8.40 -9.14
C SER A 406 18.28 9.00 -9.15
N LEU A 407 18.64 9.74 -8.10
CA LEU A 407 20.00 10.25 -7.87
C LEU A 407 20.94 9.21 -7.24
N LYS A 408 20.54 7.94 -7.19
CA LYS A 408 21.28 6.82 -6.56
C LYS A 408 21.58 7.02 -5.07
N ASP A 409 20.84 7.89 -4.40
CA ASP A 409 20.94 8.15 -2.96
C ASP A 409 19.83 7.44 -2.19
N THR A 410 20.08 6.21 -1.82
CA THR A 410 19.19 5.44 -0.94
C THR A 410 19.46 5.71 0.55
N ARG A 411 20.64 6.28 0.88
CA ARG A 411 21.09 6.49 2.26
C ARG A 411 20.35 7.63 2.94
N THR A 412 20.17 8.75 2.27
CA THR A 412 19.51 9.95 2.86
C THR A 412 18.09 9.66 3.32
N PRO A 413 17.17 9.05 2.51
CA PRO A 413 15.83 8.70 2.98
C PRO A 413 15.81 7.74 4.17
N VAL A 414 16.75 6.80 4.24
CA VAL A 414 16.87 5.84 5.36
C VAL A 414 17.30 6.54 6.64
N VAL A 415 18.29 7.42 6.59
CA VAL A 415 18.76 8.19 7.74
C VAL A 415 17.66 9.12 8.25
N VAL A 416 16.96 9.82 7.34
CA VAL A 416 15.82 10.67 7.71
C VAL A 416 14.73 9.83 8.37
N ALA A 417 14.37 8.68 7.80
CA ALA A 417 13.35 7.80 8.38
C ALA A 417 13.71 7.34 9.80
N PHE A 418 14.99 7.11 10.10
CA PHE A 418 15.45 6.76 11.44
C PHE A 418 15.22 7.91 12.45
N PHE A 419 15.59 9.14 12.12
CA PHE A 419 15.34 10.29 13.00
C PHE A 419 13.85 10.60 13.17
N VAL A 420 13.08 10.46 12.10
CA VAL A 420 11.61 10.59 12.12
C VAL A 420 10.98 9.52 13.03
N MET A 421 11.47 8.30 13.00
CA MET A 421 11.04 7.23 13.91
C MET A 421 11.30 7.58 15.36
N LEU A 422 12.48 8.10 15.71
CA LEU A 422 12.80 8.55 17.07
C LEU A 422 11.89 9.68 17.51
N SER A 423 11.66 10.67 16.63
CA SER A 423 10.72 11.77 16.88
C SER A 423 9.29 11.24 17.11
N TYR A 424 8.85 10.27 16.29
CA TYR A 424 7.54 9.64 16.44
C TYR A 424 7.39 8.96 17.81
N ILE A 425 8.38 8.21 18.25
CA ILE A 425 8.38 7.54 19.56
C ILE A 425 8.29 8.58 20.68
N GLY A 426 9.16 9.59 20.66
CA GLY A 426 9.16 10.66 21.68
C GLY A 426 7.83 11.43 21.74
N LEU A 427 7.32 11.85 20.58
CA LEU A 427 6.03 12.54 20.49
C LEU A 427 4.86 11.65 20.95
N SER A 428 4.90 10.35 20.64
CA SER A 428 3.85 9.42 21.06
C SER A 428 3.77 9.35 22.59
N PHE A 429 4.89 9.22 23.29
CA PHE A 429 4.90 9.20 24.78
C PHE A 429 4.44 10.50 25.41
N ILE A 430 4.66 11.64 24.75
CA ILE A 430 4.19 12.95 25.22
C ILE A 430 2.69 13.10 24.97
N LEU A 431 2.24 12.82 23.75
CA LEU A 431 0.88 13.10 23.30
C LEU A 431 -0.15 12.05 23.73
N MET A 432 0.27 10.80 23.99
CA MET A 432 -0.65 9.77 24.45
C MET A 432 -1.25 10.05 25.83
N LYS A 433 -0.60 10.84 26.68
CA LYS A 433 -1.12 11.22 28.00
C LYS A 433 -2.37 12.10 27.91
N PRO A 434 -2.37 13.27 27.20
CA PRO A 434 -3.54 14.12 27.08
C PRO A 434 -4.56 13.64 26.03
N LEU A 435 -4.14 12.96 24.98
CA LEU A 435 -4.98 12.63 23.81
C LEU A 435 -5.22 11.13 23.64
N ARG A 436 -4.75 10.30 24.58
CA ARG A 436 -4.89 8.83 24.55
C ARG A 436 -4.44 8.28 23.19
N VAL A 437 -5.23 7.39 22.57
CA VAL A 437 -4.90 6.78 21.27
C VAL A 437 -4.81 7.82 20.14
N GLY A 438 -5.60 8.89 20.18
CA GLY A 438 -5.50 10.02 19.23
C GLY A 438 -4.14 10.70 19.25
N GLY A 439 -3.47 10.72 20.42
CA GLY A 439 -2.12 11.26 20.57
C GLY A 439 -1.07 10.49 19.76
N ILE A 440 -1.21 9.17 19.64
CA ILE A 440 -0.33 8.34 18.78
C ILE A 440 -0.54 8.69 17.31
N ALA A 441 -1.79 8.90 16.89
CA ALA A 441 -2.12 9.32 15.53
C ALA A 441 -1.56 10.71 15.21
N LEU A 442 -1.66 11.67 16.16
CA LEU A 442 -1.09 13.01 16.02
C LEU A 442 0.44 12.96 15.97
N ALA A 443 1.08 12.14 16.80
CA ALA A 443 2.53 11.95 16.78
C ALA A 443 3.02 11.48 15.41
N LEU A 444 2.31 10.53 14.79
CA LEU A 444 2.61 10.06 13.43
C LEU A 444 2.47 11.18 12.40
N SER A 445 1.43 11.98 12.51
CA SER A 445 1.19 13.13 11.62
C SER A 445 2.28 14.19 11.75
N LEU A 446 2.65 14.59 12.97
CA LEU A 446 3.72 15.56 13.22
C LEU A 446 5.09 15.04 12.76
N SER A 447 5.36 13.75 12.99
CA SER A 447 6.58 13.10 12.48
C SER A 447 6.62 13.07 10.96
N SER A 448 5.46 12.97 10.30
CA SER A 448 5.36 13.04 8.84
C SER A 448 5.64 14.45 8.30
N VAL A 449 5.26 15.50 9.04
CA VAL A 449 5.68 16.89 8.74
C VAL A 449 7.20 17.00 8.78
N LEU A 450 7.83 16.47 9.84
CA LEU A 450 9.27 16.46 9.97
C LEU A 450 9.94 15.68 8.84
N ASN A 451 9.40 14.50 8.48
CA ASN A 451 9.90 13.68 7.36
C ASN A 451 9.88 14.46 6.04
N PHE A 452 8.74 15.07 5.71
CA PHE A 452 8.60 15.88 4.51
C PHE A 452 9.59 17.06 4.51
N ALA A 453 9.67 17.80 5.61
CA ALA A 453 10.54 18.96 5.72
C ALA A 453 12.03 18.58 5.56
N LEU A 454 12.50 17.53 6.25
CA LEU A 454 13.88 17.05 6.14
C LEU A 454 14.22 16.57 4.73
N LEU A 455 13.37 15.74 4.13
CA LEU A 455 13.57 15.27 2.75
C LEU A 455 13.58 16.44 1.76
N PHE A 456 12.67 17.41 1.91
CA PHE A 456 12.60 18.55 1.02
C PHE A 456 13.85 19.45 1.13
N VAL A 457 14.31 19.76 2.34
CA VAL A 457 15.52 20.57 2.56
C VAL A 457 16.77 19.84 2.04
N LEU A 458 16.93 18.55 2.34
CA LEU A 458 18.07 17.76 1.91
C LEU A 458 18.09 17.57 0.40
N LEU A 459 16.93 17.42 -0.25
CA LEU A 459 16.85 17.34 -1.70
C LEU A 459 17.27 18.66 -2.35
N GLN A 460 16.83 19.81 -1.83
CA GLN A 460 17.26 21.12 -2.32
C GLN A 460 18.77 21.35 -2.18
N ARG A 461 19.40 20.80 -1.15
CA ARG A 461 20.87 20.86 -1.03
C ARG A 461 21.58 20.09 -2.13
N LYS A 462 20.95 19.05 -2.69
CA LYS A 462 21.52 18.22 -3.76
C LYS A 462 21.29 18.77 -5.16
N ILE A 463 20.03 19.16 -5.46
CA ILE A 463 19.65 19.60 -6.80
C ILE A 463 19.61 21.12 -6.96
N GLY A 464 19.89 21.85 -5.87
CA GLY A 464 19.77 23.32 -5.82
C GLY A 464 18.36 23.80 -5.45
N PRO A 465 18.21 25.12 -5.29
CA PRO A 465 16.94 25.71 -4.84
C PRO A 465 15.83 25.49 -5.87
N ILE A 466 14.66 25.09 -5.38
CA ILE A 466 13.42 24.96 -6.16
C ILE A 466 12.65 26.27 -6.05
N LYS A 467 11.97 26.70 -7.11
CA LYS A 467 11.10 27.88 -7.11
C LYS A 467 9.91 27.66 -6.16
N LYS A 468 10.13 27.99 -4.87
CA LYS A 468 9.14 27.76 -3.79
C LYS A 468 7.90 28.63 -3.97
N LYS A 469 8.02 29.84 -4.55
CA LYS A 469 6.94 30.81 -4.67
C LYS A 469 5.70 30.19 -5.32
N ASP A 470 5.88 29.52 -6.45
CA ASP A 470 4.77 28.94 -7.21
C ASP A 470 4.10 27.77 -6.46
N ILE A 471 4.88 26.98 -5.71
CA ILE A 471 4.37 25.88 -4.89
C ILE A 471 3.57 26.45 -3.70
N ILE A 472 4.12 27.44 -3.01
CA ILE A 472 3.48 28.07 -1.85
C ILE A 472 2.21 28.80 -2.24
N VAL A 473 2.22 29.54 -3.36
CA VAL A 473 1.02 30.26 -3.85
C VAL A 473 -0.07 29.27 -4.23
N SER A 474 0.23 28.21 -5.00
CA SER A 474 -0.75 27.18 -5.37
C SER A 474 -1.26 26.44 -4.12
N ALA A 475 -0.38 26.02 -3.21
CA ALA A 475 -0.75 25.40 -1.95
C ALA A 475 -1.60 26.33 -1.06
N GLY A 476 -1.28 27.62 -1.01
CA GLY A 476 -2.04 28.60 -0.25
C GLY A 476 -3.46 28.81 -0.81
N LYS A 477 -3.60 28.94 -2.13
CA LYS A 477 -4.91 29.00 -2.79
C LYS A 477 -5.72 27.73 -2.52
N SER A 478 -5.10 26.56 -2.70
CA SER A 478 -5.74 25.27 -2.43
C SER A 478 -6.20 25.18 -0.97
N LEU A 479 -5.42 25.68 -0.02
CA LEU A 479 -5.77 25.68 1.41
C LEU A 479 -6.97 26.59 1.70
N ILE A 480 -7.03 27.80 1.08
CA ILE A 480 -8.17 28.71 1.22
C ILE A 480 -9.45 28.08 0.68
N PHE A 481 -9.38 27.48 -0.52
CA PHE A 481 -10.53 26.81 -1.13
C PHE A 481 -10.94 25.55 -0.35
N THR A 482 -9.98 24.84 0.21
CA THR A 482 -10.21 23.74 1.15
C THR A 482 -10.94 24.21 2.41
N ALA A 483 -10.56 25.35 2.98
CA ALA A 483 -11.23 25.90 4.16
C ALA A 483 -12.70 26.30 3.84
N ALA A 484 -12.95 26.91 2.68
CA ALA A 484 -14.30 27.24 2.24
C ALA A 484 -15.15 25.96 1.98
N MET A 485 -14.59 24.96 1.32
CA MET A 485 -15.18 23.63 1.15
C MET A 485 -15.53 23.02 2.51
N ALA A 486 -14.58 23.04 3.43
CA ALA A 486 -14.70 22.48 4.77
C ALA A 486 -15.83 23.15 5.56
N GLY A 487 -15.92 24.49 5.51
CA GLY A 487 -17.02 25.25 6.11
C GLY A 487 -18.39 24.85 5.53
N MET A 488 -18.51 24.71 4.21
CA MET A 488 -19.75 24.31 3.57
C MET A 488 -20.17 22.89 3.95
N VAL A 489 -19.23 21.95 3.94
CA VAL A 489 -19.49 20.55 4.37
C VAL A 489 -19.91 20.51 5.83
N ARG A 490 -19.28 21.30 6.71
CA ARG A 490 -19.63 21.39 8.12
C ARG A 490 -21.05 21.92 8.31
N VAL A 491 -21.39 23.05 7.67
CA VAL A 491 -22.74 23.64 7.73
C VAL A 491 -23.81 22.66 7.19
N PHE A 492 -23.47 21.89 6.16
CA PHE A 492 -24.40 20.90 5.62
C PHE A 492 -24.65 19.75 6.59
N ILE A 493 -23.59 19.12 7.13
CA ILE A 493 -23.75 17.94 7.99
C ILE A 493 -24.38 18.30 9.35
N ASP A 494 -24.12 19.49 9.89
CA ASP A 494 -24.70 19.95 11.16
C ASP A 494 -26.21 20.19 11.10
N ARG A 495 -26.82 20.17 9.90
CA ARG A 495 -28.29 20.22 9.73
C ARG A 495 -28.97 18.89 10.03
N PHE A 496 -28.21 17.82 10.09
CA PHE A 496 -28.72 16.48 10.33
C PHE A 496 -28.29 16.01 11.72
N ASN A 497 -29.17 15.37 12.44
CA ASN A 497 -28.82 14.64 13.65
C ASN A 497 -28.27 13.27 13.24
N PHE A 498 -27.03 13.28 12.69
CA PHE A 498 -26.42 12.18 11.96
C PHE A 498 -26.40 10.87 12.75
N GLU A 499 -26.16 10.93 14.07
CA GLU A 499 -26.06 9.77 14.95
C GLU A 499 -27.39 9.00 15.07
N ASN A 500 -28.53 9.68 14.95
CA ASN A 500 -29.84 9.08 15.09
C ASN A 500 -30.51 8.69 13.76
N LEU A 501 -29.82 8.91 12.61
CA LEU A 501 -30.37 8.54 11.31
C LEU A 501 -30.28 7.03 11.06
N PRO A 502 -31.24 6.43 10.33
CA PRO A 502 -31.11 5.08 9.81
C PRO A 502 -29.87 4.98 8.88
N PHE A 503 -29.27 3.80 8.81
CA PHE A 503 -28.05 3.58 8.04
C PHE A 503 -28.08 4.09 6.59
N VAL A 504 -29.19 3.87 5.87
CA VAL A 504 -29.33 4.31 4.47
C VAL A 504 -29.29 5.84 4.37
N GLU A 505 -29.91 6.53 5.32
CA GLU A 505 -29.89 7.99 5.39
C GLU A 505 -28.49 8.51 5.81
N GLN A 506 -27.84 7.88 6.79
CA GLN A 506 -26.45 8.19 7.14
C GLN A 506 -25.53 8.08 5.92
N LEU A 507 -25.63 6.99 5.16
CA LEU A 507 -24.86 6.80 3.92
C LEU A 507 -25.20 7.88 2.89
N GLY A 508 -26.49 8.20 2.71
CA GLY A 508 -26.94 9.25 1.79
C GLY A 508 -26.37 10.62 2.16
N VAL A 509 -26.49 11.03 3.44
CA VAL A 509 -25.97 12.30 3.95
C VAL A 509 -24.44 12.35 3.84
N LEU A 510 -23.72 11.27 4.14
CA LEU A 510 -22.27 11.21 4.00
C LEU A 510 -21.84 11.36 2.54
N LEU A 511 -22.46 10.64 1.62
CA LEU A 511 -22.16 10.74 0.18
C LEU A 511 -22.49 12.13 -0.38
N ALA A 512 -23.62 12.72 0.05
CA ALA A 512 -23.99 14.09 -0.31
C ALA A 512 -22.96 15.10 0.23
N SER A 513 -22.50 14.94 1.47
CA SER A 513 -21.46 15.79 2.08
C SER A 513 -20.15 15.74 1.27
N ILE A 514 -19.74 14.55 0.86
CA ILE A 514 -18.53 14.36 0.02
C ILE A 514 -18.75 15.00 -1.36
N ALA A 515 -19.91 14.78 -1.99
CA ALA A 515 -20.24 15.35 -3.31
C ALA A 515 -20.27 16.89 -3.28
N ILE A 516 -20.89 17.47 -2.25
CA ILE A 516 -20.91 18.93 -2.02
C ILE A 516 -19.48 19.45 -1.86
N GLY A 517 -18.67 18.77 -1.05
CA GLY A 517 -17.28 19.16 -0.86
C GLY A 517 -16.50 19.18 -2.18
N ILE A 518 -16.58 18.12 -2.97
CA ILE A 518 -15.92 18.03 -4.27
C ILE A 518 -16.43 19.16 -5.20
N LEU A 519 -17.75 19.35 -5.28
CA LEU A 519 -18.36 20.36 -6.15
C LEU A 519 -17.88 21.77 -5.79
N VAL A 520 -17.97 22.14 -4.51
CA VAL A 520 -17.54 23.47 -4.02
C VAL A 520 -16.05 23.69 -4.31
N TYR A 521 -15.22 22.70 -4.01
CA TYR A 521 -13.77 22.82 -4.25
C TYR A 521 -13.43 22.99 -5.73
N VAL A 522 -14.05 22.19 -6.60
CA VAL A 522 -13.85 22.28 -8.05
C VAL A 522 -14.37 23.61 -8.60
N LEU A 523 -15.55 24.08 -8.19
CA LEU A 523 -16.10 25.36 -8.61
C LEU A 523 -15.20 26.54 -8.19
N LEU A 524 -14.69 26.56 -6.97
CA LEU A 524 -13.75 27.60 -6.52
C LEU A 524 -12.47 27.62 -7.36
N HIS A 525 -11.94 26.45 -7.73
CA HIS A 525 -10.79 26.38 -8.64
C HIS A 525 -11.12 26.83 -10.05
N LEU A 526 -12.30 26.50 -10.58
CA LEU A 526 -12.73 26.93 -11.91
C LEU A 526 -12.84 28.46 -11.99
N PHE A 527 -13.42 29.11 -10.96
CA PHE A 527 -13.63 30.55 -10.97
C PHE A 527 -12.38 31.38 -10.65
N PHE A 528 -11.54 30.89 -9.71
CA PHE A 528 -10.45 31.69 -9.17
C PHE A 528 -9.04 31.18 -9.51
N ASN A 529 -8.90 29.95 -10.01
CA ASN A 529 -7.59 29.34 -10.28
C ASN A 529 -7.61 28.32 -11.42
N HIS A 530 -8.06 28.77 -12.59
CA HIS A 530 -8.24 27.93 -13.77
C HIS A 530 -6.95 27.22 -14.23
N GLU A 531 -5.77 27.82 -13.98
CA GLU A 531 -4.47 27.25 -14.35
C GLU A 531 -4.14 25.95 -13.62
N ASP A 532 -4.37 25.91 -12.30
CA ASP A 532 -4.07 24.70 -11.50
C ASP A 532 -5.07 23.57 -11.81
N LEU A 533 -6.30 23.88 -12.20
CA LEU A 533 -7.29 22.88 -12.61
C LEU A 533 -6.97 22.28 -13.99
N ARG A 534 -6.40 23.06 -14.90
CA ARG A 534 -5.88 22.55 -16.18
C ARG A 534 -4.79 21.48 -15.98
N ILE A 535 -4.07 21.53 -14.86
CA ILE A 535 -3.10 20.48 -14.50
C ILE A 535 -3.83 19.13 -14.35
N LEU A 536 -4.96 19.11 -13.64
CA LEU A 536 -5.75 17.88 -13.45
C LEU A 536 -6.38 17.40 -14.77
N THR A 537 -6.99 18.31 -15.55
CA THR A 537 -7.64 17.93 -16.81
C THR A 537 -6.65 17.47 -17.87
N ASN A 538 -5.45 18.05 -17.93
CA ASN A 538 -4.40 17.62 -18.87
C ASN A 538 -3.80 16.25 -18.53
N VAL A 539 -3.79 15.84 -17.26
CA VAL A 539 -3.39 14.49 -16.85
C VAL A 539 -4.38 13.43 -17.36
N PHE A 540 -5.67 13.78 -17.50
CA PHE A 540 -6.71 12.88 -17.98
C PHE A 540 -6.97 12.99 -19.49
N SER A 541 -6.57 14.08 -20.15
CA SER A 541 -6.72 14.24 -21.60
C SER A 541 -5.46 13.77 -22.34
N LYS A 542 -5.57 12.64 -23.04
CA LYS A 542 -4.50 12.00 -23.84
C LYS A 542 -3.93 12.84 -25.00
N GLU A 543 -4.43 14.03 -25.28
CA GLU A 543 -4.17 14.72 -26.55
C GLU A 543 -2.94 15.64 -26.58
N LYS A 544 -2.30 15.96 -25.46
CA LYS A 544 -1.26 17.01 -25.47
C LYS A 544 0.19 16.55 -25.24
N ILE A 545 0.39 15.32 -24.80
CA ILE A 545 1.76 14.79 -24.56
C ILE A 545 2.49 14.48 -25.90
N MET A 546 1.77 14.32 -27.00
CA MET A 546 2.36 14.03 -28.32
C MET A 546 2.56 15.27 -29.24
N LYS A 547 2.17 16.47 -28.82
CA LYS A 547 2.32 17.68 -29.65
C LYS A 547 3.49 18.59 -29.26
N ASP A 548 4.11 18.38 -28.11
CA ASP A 548 5.26 19.19 -27.64
C ASP A 548 6.61 18.45 -27.82
N SER A 549 6.62 17.36 -28.59
CA SER A 549 7.83 16.59 -28.93
C SER A 549 8.20 16.61 -30.44
N ASP A 550 7.57 17.53 -31.22
CA ASP A 550 8.01 17.81 -32.60
C ASP A 550 8.69 19.17 -32.70
#